data_e00f272795595af5ed3d8fec495d61ad
#
_entry.id   e00f272795595af5ed3d8fec495d61ad
#
_cell.length_a   1.000
_cell.length_b   1.000
_cell.length_c   1.000
_cell.angle_alpha   90.00
_cell.angle_beta   90.00
_cell.angle_gamma   90.00
#
_symmetry.space_group_name_H-M   'P 1'
#
loop_
_entity.id
_entity.type
_entity.pdbx_description
1 polymer ?
#
loop_
_entity_poly.entity_id
_entity_poly.type
_entity_poly.pdbx_seq_one_letter_code
_entity_poly.pdbx_strand_id
1 'polypeptide(L)'
;LAVTGALTVSTNATITGNLTVLGTQSILNTETLKVEDSLIEVGLVNSGGSLVAPSSDANIDVGLIMHYYSGSAKKAAVYWDDSTARVVVASDVSESTSVLTAAAHAALESGSLWIKDAAGTTETIGHDGSQRILHNITVDGGSF
;
A
#
# COMPACT_ATOMS: atom_id res chain seq x y z
N LEU A 1 -0.96 -32.94 17.34
CA LEU A 1 -1.71 -33.45 16.20
C LEU A 1 -0.99 -33.01 14.91
N ALA A 2 -0.56 -33.96 14.07
CA ALA A 2 -0.02 -33.67 12.74
C ALA A 2 -1.06 -34.07 11.70
N VAL A 3 -1.39 -33.16 10.76
CA VAL A 3 -2.25 -33.42 9.62
C VAL A 3 -1.39 -33.34 8.37
N THR A 4 -1.21 -34.44 7.67
CA THR A 4 -0.36 -34.54 6.46
C THR A 4 -1.10 -34.22 5.16
N GLY A 5 -2.37 -33.83 5.24
CA GLY A 5 -3.23 -33.45 4.12
C GLY A 5 -4.00 -32.18 4.42
N ALA A 6 -5.11 -31.98 3.70
CA ALA A 6 -5.99 -30.82 3.94
C ALA A 6 -6.69 -30.97 5.30
N LEU A 7 -6.76 -29.86 6.05
CA LEU A 7 -7.61 -29.73 7.21
C LEU A 7 -8.84 -28.89 6.85
N THR A 8 -10.03 -29.46 7.00
CA THR A 8 -11.29 -28.74 6.84
C THR A 8 -11.98 -28.61 8.19
N VAL A 9 -12.31 -27.39 8.56
CA VAL A 9 -13.11 -27.06 9.74
C VAL A 9 -14.42 -26.44 9.28
N SER A 10 -15.53 -27.11 9.51
CA SER A 10 -16.85 -26.72 8.99
C SER A 10 -17.55 -25.65 9.82
N THR A 11 -17.03 -25.31 11.00
CA THR A 11 -17.60 -24.27 11.86
C THR A 11 -16.49 -23.29 12.29
N ASN A 12 -16.09 -23.28 13.54
CA ASN A 12 -15.09 -22.36 14.07
C ASN A 12 -13.79 -23.07 14.41
N ALA A 13 -12.66 -22.45 14.13
CA ALA A 13 -11.36 -22.81 14.67
C ALA A 13 -10.90 -21.69 15.59
N THR A 14 -10.49 -22.04 16.82
CA THR A 14 -9.87 -21.11 17.77
C THR A 14 -8.43 -21.49 17.99
N ILE A 15 -7.53 -20.57 17.74
CA ILE A 15 -6.09 -20.75 17.96
C ILE A 15 -5.69 -19.77 19.07
N THR A 16 -5.36 -20.33 20.25
CA THR A 16 -5.00 -19.53 21.43
C THR A 16 -3.51 -19.14 21.46
N GLY A 17 -2.73 -19.65 20.52
CA GLY A 17 -1.31 -19.32 20.31
C GLY A 17 -1.09 -18.70 18.92
N ASN A 18 0.13 -18.76 18.45
CA ASN A 18 0.49 -18.21 17.14
C ASN A 18 -0.01 -19.11 16.01
N LEU A 19 -0.55 -18.49 14.97
CA LEU A 19 -0.81 -19.13 13.68
C LEU A 19 0.29 -18.72 12.70
N THR A 20 1.04 -19.70 12.17
CA THR A 20 2.01 -19.50 11.10
C THR A 20 1.51 -20.16 9.82
N VAL A 21 1.37 -19.39 8.75
CA VAL A 21 1.00 -19.89 7.42
C VAL A 21 2.21 -19.72 6.49
N LEU A 22 2.78 -20.84 6.04
CA LEU A 22 3.98 -20.88 5.20
C LEU A 22 3.67 -21.11 3.71
N GLY A 23 2.42 -21.03 3.32
CA GLY A 23 1.99 -21.21 1.94
C GLY A 23 2.31 -19.98 1.05
N THR A 24 2.17 -20.16 -0.25
CA THR A 24 2.37 -19.09 -1.24
C THR A 24 1.19 -18.14 -1.33
N GLN A 25 0.03 -18.51 -0.78
CA GLN A 25 -1.17 -17.69 -0.78
C GLN A 25 -2.02 -17.96 0.47
N SER A 26 -2.49 -16.89 1.09
CA SER A 26 -3.52 -16.92 2.13
C SER A 26 -4.72 -16.11 1.68
N ILE A 27 -5.92 -16.69 1.74
CA ILE A 27 -7.17 -16.02 1.41
C ILE A 27 -7.98 -15.87 2.69
N LEU A 28 -8.26 -14.63 3.08
CA LEU A 28 -9.17 -14.29 4.16
C LEU A 28 -10.47 -13.79 3.55
N ASN A 29 -11.48 -14.66 3.51
CA ASN A 29 -12.83 -14.29 3.04
C ASN A 29 -13.67 -13.88 4.26
N THR A 30 -13.69 -12.60 4.57
CA THR A 30 -14.37 -12.02 5.72
C THR A 30 -14.97 -10.66 5.36
N GLU A 31 -16.09 -10.30 5.97
CA GLU A 31 -16.67 -8.97 5.80
C GLU A 31 -15.82 -7.88 6.46
N THR A 32 -15.13 -8.21 7.54
CA THR A 32 -14.31 -7.26 8.27
C THR A 32 -13.05 -7.95 8.79
N LEU A 33 -11.88 -7.46 8.39
CA LEU A 33 -10.59 -7.82 8.99
C LEU A 33 -10.24 -6.78 10.06
N LYS A 34 -10.12 -7.20 11.32
CA LYS A 34 -9.64 -6.37 12.43
C LYS A 34 -8.23 -6.83 12.81
N VAL A 35 -7.30 -5.90 12.85
CA VAL A 35 -5.90 -6.13 13.25
C VAL A 35 -5.65 -5.29 14.50
N GLU A 36 -5.21 -5.93 15.59
CA GLU A 36 -4.90 -5.27 16.85
C GLU A 36 -3.52 -4.60 16.79
N ASP A 37 -2.63 -5.11 15.93
CA ASP A 37 -1.29 -4.55 15.78
C ASP A 37 -1.33 -3.10 15.29
N SER A 38 -0.44 -2.29 15.79
CA SER A 38 -0.31 -0.88 15.41
C SER A 38 0.30 -0.67 14.01
N LEU A 39 0.98 -1.68 13.46
CA LEU A 39 1.63 -1.64 12.16
C LEU A 39 1.33 -2.92 11.36
N ILE A 40 1.17 -2.76 10.04
CA ILE A 40 1.09 -3.86 9.09
C ILE A 40 2.31 -3.77 8.17
N GLU A 41 3.14 -4.79 8.20
CA GLU A 41 4.31 -4.89 7.34
C GLU A 41 3.97 -5.67 6.07
N VAL A 42 4.29 -5.09 4.92
CA VAL A 42 4.11 -5.70 3.60
C VAL A 42 5.45 -5.72 2.85
N GLY A 43 5.59 -6.62 1.88
CA GLY A 43 6.82 -6.74 1.09
C GLY A 43 7.96 -7.50 1.76
N LEU A 44 7.69 -8.20 2.86
CA LEU A 44 8.68 -9.08 3.49
C LEU A 44 8.95 -10.32 2.63
N VAL A 45 10.16 -10.86 2.74
CA VAL A 45 10.57 -12.11 2.09
C VAL A 45 10.81 -13.21 3.13
N ASN A 46 10.55 -14.46 2.75
CA ASN A 46 10.87 -15.60 3.62
C ASN A 46 12.34 -16.01 3.43
N SER A 47 13.10 -15.98 4.50
CA SER A 47 14.49 -16.44 4.55
C SER A 47 14.67 -17.42 5.69
N GLY A 48 14.86 -18.70 5.35
CA GLY A 48 15.07 -19.74 6.35
C GLY A 48 13.90 -19.98 7.33
N GLY A 49 12.67 -19.66 6.93
CA GLY A 49 11.46 -19.76 7.75
C GLY A 49 11.13 -18.51 8.57
N SER A 50 11.91 -17.45 8.43
CA SER A 50 11.65 -16.14 9.04
C SER A 50 11.28 -15.11 7.98
N LEU A 51 10.34 -14.21 8.30
CA LEU A 51 10.02 -13.05 7.47
C LEU A 51 11.02 -11.93 7.76
N VAL A 52 11.71 -11.47 6.72
CA VAL A 52 12.76 -10.45 6.81
C VAL A 52 12.59 -9.41 5.70
N ALA A 53 13.21 -8.25 5.86
CA ALA A 53 13.28 -7.26 4.80
C ALA A 53 14.03 -7.84 3.58
N PRO A 54 13.65 -7.45 2.34
CA PRO A 54 14.41 -7.83 1.15
C PRO A 54 15.87 -7.38 1.25
N SER A 55 16.79 -8.26 0.83
CA SER A 55 18.24 -7.96 0.79
C SER A 55 18.74 -7.57 -0.60
N SER A 56 17.88 -7.60 -1.59
CA SER A 56 18.14 -7.21 -2.98
C SER A 56 16.89 -6.64 -3.60
N ASP A 57 17.08 -5.82 -4.62
CA ASP A 57 16.02 -5.30 -5.45
C ASP A 57 15.38 -6.43 -6.28
N ALA A 58 14.06 -6.55 -6.18
CA ALA A 58 13.26 -7.52 -6.93
C ALA A 58 12.51 -6.88 -8.11
N ASN A 59 12.63 -5.56 -8.30
CA ASN A 59 11.90 -4.76 -9.29
C ASN A 59 10.38 -4.99 -9.18
N ILE A 60 9.83 -4.94 -7.97
CA ILE A 60 8.41 -5.11 -7.69
C ILE A 60 7.89 -3.94 -6.86
N ASP A 61 6.63 -3.61 -7.07
CA ASP A 61 5.94 -2.60 -6.29
C ASP A 61 5.35 -3.19 -5.01
N VAL A 62 5.30 -2.40 -3.95
CA VAL A 62 4.82 -2.85 -2.64
C VAL A 62 3.73 -1.94 -2.13
N GLY A 63 2.56 -2.48 -1.84
CA GLY A 63 1.46 -1.66 -1.34
C GLY A 63 0.14 -2.39 -1.18
N LEU A 64 -0.95 -1.61 -1.22
CA LEU A 64 -2.32 -2.08 -1.06
C LEU A 64 -3.12 -1.81 -2.33
N ILE A 65 -3.88 -2.81 -2.78
CA ILE A 65 -4.81 -2.71 -3.90
C ILE A 65 -6.23 -2.80 -3.38
N MET A 66 -7.07 -1.87 -3.80
CA MET A 66 -8.49 -1.79 -3.47
C MET A 66 -9.32 -2.00 -4.73
N HIS A 67 -10.19 -3.00 -4.74
CA HIS A 67 -11.10 -3.26 -5.87
C HIS A 67 -12.39 -2.47 -5.71
N TYR A 68 -12.84 -1.81 -6.76
CA TYR A 68 -14.08 -1.07 -6.78
C TYR A 68 -14.76 -1.11 -8.16
N TYR A 69 -15.96 -0.57 -8.25
CA TYR A 69 -16.73 -0.50 -9.48
C TYR A 69 -17.12 0.94 -9.81
N SER A 70 -16.81 1.38 -11.04
CA SER A 70 -17.23 2.68 -11.58
C SER A 70 -17.45 2.53 -13.09
N GLY A 71 -18.67 2.05 -13.47
CA GLY A 71 -18.99 1.72 -14.86
C GLY A 71 -18.32 0.42 -15.35
N SER A 72 -17.22 0.02 -14.75
CA SER A 72 -16.49 -1.24 -14.95
C SER A 72 -15.73 -1.60 -13.67
N ALA A 73 -15.23 -2.83 -13.58
CA ALA A 73 -14.34 -3.24 -12.50
C ALA A 73 -13.00 -2.50 -12.60
N LYS A 74 -12.58 -1.88 -11.52
CA LYS A 74 -11.36 -1.07 -11.41
C LYS A 74 -10.57 -1.42 -10.15
N LYS A 75 -9.32 -1.01 -10.12
CA LYS A 75 -8.44 -1.13 -8.96
C LYS A 75 -7.87 0.27 -8.63
N ALA A 76 -7.99 0.67 -7.39
CA ALA A 76 -7.21 1.77 -6.82
C ALA A 76 -6.04 1.20 -6.01
N ALA A 77 -4.97 1.97 -5.84
CA ALA A 77 -3.83 1.52 -5.07
C ALA A 77 -3.12 2.66 -4.34
N VAL A 78 -2.52 2.30 -3.20
CA VAL A 78 -1.47 3.09 -2.53
C VAL A 78 -0.25 2.19 -2.44
N TYR A 79 0.84 2.58 -3.08
CA TYR A 79 2.00 1.70 -3.20
C TYR A 79 3.31 2.47 -3.35
N TRP A 80 4.40 1.82 -2.99
CA TRP A 80 5.74 2.21 -3.37
C TRP A 80 6.00 1.74 -4.79
N ASP A 81 6.21 2.67 -5.71
CA ASP A 81 6.61 2.41 -7.09
C ASP A 81 8.15 2.30 -7.12
N ASP A 82 8.64 1.09 -7.33
CA ASP A 82 10.06 0.80 -7.32
C ASP A 82 10.79 1.52 -8.47
N SER A 83 10.19 1.56 -9.64
CA SER A 83 10.78 2.14 -10.85
C SER A 83 11.01 3.66 -10.74
N THR A 84 10.17 4.36 -9.99
CA THR A 84 10.23 5.83 -9.80
C THR A 84 10.68 6.25 -8.42
N ALA A 85 10.85 5.29 -7.50
CA ALA A 85 11.17 5.50 -6.09
C ALA A 85 10.21 6.50 -5.41
N ARG A 86 8.89 6.29 -5.55
CA ARG A 86 7.84 7.18 -5.03
C ARG A 86 6.69 6.41 -4.42
N VAL A 87 6.03 7.03 -3.45
CA VAL A 87 4.70 6.59 -3.02
C VAL A 87 3.67 7.14 -3.99
N VAL A 88 2.90 6.25 -4.60
CA VAL A 88 1.87 6.58 -5.59
C VAL A 88 0.49 6.30 -5.00
N VAL A 89 -0.44 7.23 -5.22
CA VAL A 89 -1.87 7.04 -4.97
C VAL A 89 -2.58 7.08 -6.32
N ALA A 90 -3.13 5.96 -6.75
CA ALA A 90 -3.73 5.82 -8.07
C ALA A 90 -5.19 5.38 -7.98
N SER A 91 -6.04 5.92 -8.88
CA SER A 91 -7.46 5.61 -8.98
C SER A 91 -7.77 4.54 -10.03
N ASP A 92 -6.84 4.25 -10.92
CA ASP A 92 -6.99 3.18 -11.92
C ASP A 92 -5.62 2.56 -12.18
N VAL A 93 -5.45 1.29 -11.81
CA VAL A 93 -4.19 0.56 -11.98
C VAL A 93 -4.42 -0.78 -12.64
N SER A 94 -3.48 -1.18 -13.47
CA SER A 94 -3.27 -2.57 -13.87
C SER A 94 -2.12 -3.16 -13.08
N GLU A 95 -2.12 -4.46 -12.90
CA GLU A 95 -1.11 -5.20 -12.15
C GLU A 95 -0.65 -6.39 -12.99
N SER A 96 0.65 -6.57 -13.09
CA SER A 96 1.28 -7.72 -13.73
C SER A 96 2.58 -8.05 -13.00
N THR A 97 2.67 -9.26 -12.46
CA THR A 97 3.88 -9.78 -11.80
C THR A 97 4.35 -8.87 -10.65
N SER A 98 3.41 -8.40 -9.83
CA SER A 98 3.66 -7.44 -8.73
C SER A 98 4.23 -6.09 -9.17
N VAL A 99 4.05 -5.71 -10.44
CA VAL A 99 4.31 -4.37 -10.95
C VAL A 99 2.98 -3.70 -11.26
N LEU A 100 2.78 -2.49 -10.75
CA LEU A 100 1.58 -1.70 -10.91
C LEU A 100 1.80 -0.62 -11.96
N THR A 101 0.86 -0.48 -12.89
CA THR A 101 0.85 0.63 -13.84
C THR A 101 -0.35 1.50 -13.59
N ALA A 102 -0.12 2.74 -13.18
CA ALA A 102 -1.18 3.71 -12.96
C ALA A 102 -1.66 4.29 -14.30
N ALA A 103 -2.92 3.99 -14.66
CA ALA A 103 -3.59 4.66 -15.77
C ALA A 103 -4.11 6.05 -15.38
N ALA A 104 -4.40 6.26 -14.08
CA ALA A 104 -4.81 7.53 -13.51
C ALA A 104 -4.37 7.65 -12.06
N HIS A 105 -3.85 8.81 -11.68
CA HIS A 105 -3.58 9.14 -10.27
C HIS A 105 -4.88 9.54 -9.56
N ALA A 106 -4.98 9.24 -8.27
CA ALA A 106 -6.10 9.65 -7.46
C ALA A 106 -5.88 11.06 -6.89
N ALA A 107 -6.96 11.80 -6.71
CA ALA A 107 -6.94 12.99 -5.87
C ALA A 107 -6.79 12.59 -4.40
N LEU A 108 -6.04 13.36 -3.64
CA LEU A 108 -5.93 13.22 -2.18
C LEU A 108 -6.80 14.29 -1.53
N GLU A 109 -7.83 13.86 -0.80
CA GLU A 109 -8.64 14.75 0.03
C GLU A 109 -8.14 14.66 1.48
N SER A 110 -7.75 15.79 2.04
CA SER A 110 -7.28 15.88 3.42
C SER A 110 -7.68 17.22 4.04
N GLY A 111 -7.88 17.28 5.36
CA GLY A 111 -8.15 18.54 6.07
C GLY A 111 -6.96 19.50 6.02
N SER A 112 -5.74 18.98 6.03
CA SER A 112 -4.50 19.71 5.82
C SER A 112 -3.44 18.79 5.26
N LEU A 113 -2.58 19.31 4.38
CA LEU A 113 -1.45 18.60 3.81
C LEU A 113 -0.15 19.28 4.25
N TRP A 114 0.69 18.55 4.99
CA TRP A 114 2.00 18.99 5.40
C TRP A 114 3.05 18.39 4.50
N ILE A 115 3.72 19.21 3.70
CA ILE A 115 4.80 18.79 2.80
C ILE A 115 6.10 19.36 3.36
N LYS A 116 7.04 18.47 3.71
CA LYS A 116 8.36 18.86 4.24
C LYS A 116 9.45 18.36 3.31
N ASP A 117 10.55 19.12 3.24
CA ASP A 117 11.77 18.66 2.57
C ASP A 117 12.47 17.55 3.39
N ALA A 118 13.52 16.97 2.83
CA ALA A 118 14.29 15.92 3.49
C ALA A 118 14.93 16.36 4.82
N ALA A 119 15.15 17.65 5.02
CA ALA A 119 15.65 18.23 6.27
C ALA A 119 14.52 18.52 7.29
N GLY A 120 13.26 18.45 6.86
CA GLY A 120 12.10 18.70 7.71
C GLY A 120 11.91 20.18 8.08
N THR A 121 12.63 21.09 7.43
CA THR A 121 12.68 22.53 7.77
C THR A 121 11.99 23.43 6.75
N THR A 122 11.80 22.99 5.53
CA THR A 122 11.19 23.78 4.47
C THR A 122 10.02 23.04 3.85
N GLU A 123 8.87 23.70 3.78
CA GLU A 123 7.71 23.17 3.06
C GLU A 123 7.90 23.44 1.57
N THR A 124 7.97 22.38 0.77
CA THR A 124 8.13 22.49 -0.68
C THR A 124 7.01 21.76 -1.38
N ILE A 125 6.21 22.46 -2.15
CA ILE A 125 5.34 21.83 -3.14
C ILE A 125 6.20 21.54 -4.37
N GLY A 126 6.62 20.28 -4.49
CA GLY A 126 7.53 19.82 -5.55
C GLY A 126 6.96 19.98 -6.95
N HIS A 127 7.84 20.20 -7.92
CA HIS A 127 7.52 20.42 -9.33
C HIS A 127 8.57 19.76 -10.23
N ASP A 128 8.14 19.15 -11.31
CA ASP A 128 8.96 18.42 -12.29
C ASP A 128 9.31 19.19 -13.58
N GLY A 129 9.22 20.53 -13.56
CA GLY A 129 9.57 21.34 -14.73
C GLY A 129 8.41 21.84 -15.60
N SER A 130 7.19 21.31 -15.45
CA SER A 130 5.99 21.77 -16.17
C SER A 130 5.12 22.69 -15.31
N GLN A 131 4.26 23.48 -15.87
CA GLN A 131 3.57 24.58 -15.21
C GLN A 131 2.81 24.19 -13.93
N ARG A 132 3.03 24.94 -12.86
CA ARG A 132 2.22 24.88 -11.64
C ARG A 132 0.92 25.60 -11.87
N ILE A 133 -0.19 24.92 -11.73
CA ILE A 133 -1.48 25.58 -11.62
C ILE A 133 -1.99 25.35 -10.19
N LEU A 134 -1.72 26.31 -9.33
CA LEU A 134 -2.32 26.38 -8.00
C LEU A 134 -3.61 27.19 -8.15
N HIS A 135 -4.75 26.51 -8.35
CA HIS A 135 -6.05 27.17 -8.39
C HIS A 135 -6.56 27.42 -6.96
N ASN A 136 -6.98 28.64 -6.68
CA ASN A 136 -7.61 29.06 -5.42
C ASN A 136 -6.74 28.86 -4.15
N ILE A 137 -5.46 29.17 -4.24
CA ILE A 137 -4.62 29.29 -3.05
C ILE A 137 -4.77 30.70 -2.51
N THR A 138 -5.27 30.81 -1.26
CA THR A 138 -5.09 32.00 -0.46
C THR A 138 -3.72 31.87 0.21
N VAL A 139 -2.74 32.63 -0.29
CA VAL A 139 -1.48 32.82 0.44
C VAL A 139 -1.77 33.90 1.49
N ASP A 140 -1.92 33.48 2.74
CA ASP A 140 -2.00 34.43 3.83
C ASP A 140 -0.58 35.02 4.03
N GLY A 141 -0.36 36.17 3.41
CA GLY A 141 0.89 36.91 3.51
C GLY A 141 1.01 37.45 4.92
N GLY A 142 1.82 36.77 5.75
CA GLY A 142 2.24 37.35 7.01
C GLY A 142 2.78 38.77 6.78
N SER A 143 2.37 39.71 7.62
CA SER A 143 2.87 41.10 7.59
C SER A 143 4.39 41.11 7.65
N PHE A 144 5.02 41.75 6.70
CA PHE A 144 6.45 42.02 6.71
C PHE A 144 6.72 43.20 7.61
#